data_5699ca00da4c9131db0064eca1b1449c
#
_entry.id   5699ca00da4c9131db0064eca1b1449c
#
_cell.length_a   1.000
_cell.length_b   1.000
_cell.length_c   1.000
_cell.angle_alpha   90.00
_cell.angle_beta   90.00
_cell.angle_gamma   90.00
#
_symmetry.space_group_name_H-M   'P 1'
#
loop_
_entity.id
_entity.type
_entity.pdbx_description
1 polymer ?
#
loop_
_entity_poly.entity_id
_entity_poly.type
_entity_poly.pdbx_seq_one_letter_code
_entity_poly.pdbx_strand_id
1 'polypeptide(L)'
;MASLPSVARVMFDGQKRSFDPSVERTEMERGVPKQRLLNTQVLFKQAMSLYFDSINDAELFEAWYFNDIRRIDWFTMVHPYTGSPVTVRFEGGAIGDLVPDDKFSSDYRRDVVVEYMR
;
A
#
# COMPACT_ATOMS: atom_id res chain seq x y z
N MET A 1 6.55 14.97 8.75
CA MET A 1 5.94 14.00 7.82
C MET A 1 4.70 13.39 8.47
N ALA A 2 3.62 13.25 7.73
CA ALA A 2 2.40 12.65 8.25
C ALA A 2 2.61 11.18 8.56
N SER A 3 1.80 10.63 9.45
CA SER A 3 1.80 9.21 9.78
C SER A 3 0.39 8.65 9.61
N LEU A 4 0.29 7.35 9.34
CA LEU A 4 -1.01 6.69 9.17
C LEU A 4 -1.84 6.89 10.44
N PRO A 5 -3.11 7.38 10.31
CA PRO A 5 -3.93 7.61 11.50
C PRO A 5 -4.28 6.30 12.20
N SER A 6 -4.39 6.37 13.52
CA SER A 6 -4.71 5.20 14.34
C SER A 6 -6.11 4.63 14.09
N VAL A 7 -7.00 5.41 13.47
CA VAL A 7 -8.34 4.93 13.10
C VAL A 7 -8.30 3.91 11.96
N ALA A 8 -7.22 3.90 11.17
CA ALA A 8 -7.03 2.95 10.08
C ALA A 8 -6.20 1.78 10.61
N ARG A 9 -6.84 0.64 10.82
CA ARG A 9 -6.17 -0.58 11.30
C ARG A 9 -5.84 -1.48 10.12
N VAL A 10 -4.63 -2.04 10.11
CA VAL A 10 -4.20 -2.95 9.06
C VAL A 10 -4.68 -4.35 9.40
N MET A 11 -5.43 -4.97 8.48
CA MET A 11 -5.93 -6.34 8.64
C MET A 11 -4.88 -7.35 8.15
N PHE A 12 -4.90 -8.54 8.72
CA PHE A 12 -4.04 -9.63 8.26
C PHE A 12 -4.49 -10.21 6.93
N ASP A 13 -5.79 -10.19 6.63
CA ASP A 13 -6.31 -10.71 5.39
C ASP A 13 -5.91 -9.85 4.20
N GLY A 14 -5.62 -10.50 3.07
CA GLY A 14 -5.32 -9.79 1.83
C GLY A 14 -3.96 -9.12 1.79
N GLN A 15 -3.10 -9.34 2.78
CA GLN A 15 -1.74 -8.79 2.76
C GLN A 15 -0.87 -9.55 1.77
N LYS A 16 -0.19 -8.81 0.90
CA LYS A 16 0.81 -9.38 0.01
C LYS A 16 1.80 -8.32 -0.39
N ARG A 17 3.04 -8.74 -0.60
CA ARG A 17 4.13 -7.88 -1.00
C ARG A 17 4.64 -8.30 -2.36
N SER A 18 4.83 -7.34 -3.24
CA SER A 18 5.37 -7.56 -4.57
C SER A 18 6.35 -6.45 -4.91
N PHE A 19 7.11 -6.66 -5.96
CA PHE A 19 8.03 -5.65 -6.46
C PHE A 19 8.26 -5.87 -7.95
N ASP A 20 8.66 -4.80 -8.64
CA ASP A 20 9.15 -4.87 -10.00
C ASP A 20 10.67 -5.02 -9.91
N PRO A 21 11.24 -6.14 -10.37
CA PRO A 21 12.69 -6.35 -10.28
C PRO A 21 13.50 -5.40 -11.15
N SER A 22 12.85 -4.62 -12.02
CA SER A 22 13.51 -3.65 -12.90
C SER A 22 14.58 -4.31 -13.76
N VAL A 23 14.19 -5.39 -14.44
CA VAL A 23 15.08 -6.22 -15.25
C VAL A 23 14.61 -6.19 -16.69
N GLU A 24 15.54 -6.00 -17.62
CA GLU A 24 15.29 -6.20 -19.04
C GLU A 24 15.67 -7.62 -19.41
N ARG A 25 14.79 -8.31 -20.10
CA ARG A 25 15.03 -9.66 -20.57
C ARG A 25 15.02 -9.67 -22.10
N THR A 26 16.12 -10.17 -22.68
CA THR A 26 16.25 -10.32 -24.12
C THR A 26 16.14 -11.79 -24.48
N GLU A 27 15.10 -12.12 -25.28
CA GLU A 27 14.95 -13.47 -25.81
C GLU A 27 15.95 -13.71 -26.93
N MET A 28 16.51 -14.92 -26.96
CA MET A 28 17.45 -15.36 -27.98
C MET A 28 16.87 -16.53 -28.76
N GLU A 29 17.18 -16.60 -30.06
CA GLU A 29 16.74 -17.72 -30.91
C GLU A 29 17.24 -19.07 -30.39
N ARG A 30 18.46 -19.07 -29.86
CA ARG A 30 19.08 -20.26 -29.32
C ARG A 30 19.73 -19.93 -27.98
N GLY A 31 19.51 -20.80 -26.99
CA GLY A 31 20.11 -20.70 -25.69
C GLY A 31 19.26 -20.00 -24.65
N VAL A 32 19.89 -19.61 -23.56
CA VAL A 32 19.20 -18.99 -22.40
C VAL A 32 19.00 -17.49 -22.65
N PRO A 33 17.81 -16.94 -22.39
CA PRO A 33 17.59 -15.51 -22.50
C PRO A 33 18.54 -14.71 -21.61
N LYS A 34 19.00 -13.57 -22.12
CA LYS A 34 19.83 -12.66 -21.32
C LYS A 34 18.96 -11.72 -20.52
N GLN A 35 19.41 -11.37 -19.32
CA GLN A 35 18.75 -10.42 -18.46
C GLN A 35 19.75 -9.41 -17.92
N ARG A 36 19.33 -8.19 -17.69
CA ARG A 36 20.15 -7.16 -17.07
C ARG A 36 19.28 -6.27 -16.19
N LEU A 37 19.91 -5.68 -15.18
CA LEU A 37 19.25 -4.73 -14.32
C LEU A 37 19.06 -3.40 -15.06
N LEU A 38 17.82 -2.84 -15.00
CA LEU A 38 17.52 -1.52 -15.53
C LEU A 38 17.80 -0.44 -14.50
N ASN A 39 17.46 -0.71 -13.23
CA ASN A 39 17.68 0.22 -12.12
C ASN A 39 18.27 -0.52 -10.94
N THR A 40 19.08 0.19 -10.14
CA THR A 40 19.64 -0.36 -8.91
C THR A 40 18.67 -0.30 -7.73
N GLN A 41 17.66 0.56 -7.80
CA GLN A 41 16.66 0.70 -6.77
C GLN A 41 15.40 -0.06 -7.17
N VAL A 42 14.79 -0.72 -6.19
CA VAL A 42 13.57 -1.51 -6.39
C VAL A 42 12.47 -0.91 -5.52
N LEU A 43 11.32 -0.72 -6.14
CA LEU A 43 10.12 -0.22 -5.48
C LEU A 43 9.28 -1.42 -5.04
N PHE A 44 9.10 -1.58 -3.73
CA PHE A 44 8.23 -2.60 -3.17
C PHE A 44 6.80 -2.09 -3.09
N LYS A 45 5.85 -2.99 -3.25
CA LYS A 45 4.42 -2.73 -3.11
C LYS A 45 3.85 -3.67 -2.05
N GLN A 46 3.11 -3.10 -1.12
CA GLN A 46 2.43 -3.86 -0.07
C GLN A 46 0.93 -3.68 -0.22
N ALA A 47 0.25 -4.76 -0.59
CA ALA A 47 -1.21 -4.78 -0.60
C ALA A 47 -1.69 -5.11 0.81
N MET A 48 -2.72 -4.40 1.25
CA MET A 48 -3.30 -4.62 2.57
C MET A 48 -4.73 -4.10 2.61
N SER A 49 -5.49 -4.54 3.60
CA SER A 49 -6.82 -4.02 3.86
C SER A 49 -6.79 -3.16 5.11
N LEU A 50 -7.38 -1.98 5.03
CA LEU A 50 -7.56 -1.08 6.16
C LEU A 50 -8.98 -1.26 6.71
N TYR A 51 -9.07 -1.37 8.03
CA TYR A 51 -10.30 -1.63 8.74
C TYR A 51 -10.66 -0.42 9.60
N PHE A 52 -11.94 -0.03 9.57
CA PHE A 52 -12.46 1.09 10.33
C PHE A 52 -13.62 0.62 11.21
N ASP A 53 -13.61 1.01 12.47
CA ASP A 53 -14.64 0.59 13.43
C ASP A 53 -15.99 1.23 13.16
N SER A 54 -16.02 2.40 12.49
CA SER A 54 -17.25 3.13 12.22
C SER A 54 -17.08 4.01 10.98
N ILE A 55 -18.21 4.56 10.49
CA ILE A 55 -18.17 5.51 9.38
C ILE A 55 -17.43 6.79 9.77
N ASN A 56 -17.48 7.21 11.03
CA ASN A 56 -16.70 8.36 11.48
C ASN A 56 -15.20 8.14 11.33
N ASP A 57 -14.72 6.96 11.67
CA ASP A 57 -13.31 6.61 11.51
C ASP A 57 -12.91 6.59 10.04
N ALA A 58 -13.78 6.07 9.17
CA ALA A 58 -13.53 6.09 7.73
C ALA A 58 -13.48 7.52 7.18
N GLU A 59 -14.35 8.40 7.66
CA GLU A 59 -14.35 9.81 7.25
C GLU A 59 -13.13 10.56 7.78
N LEU A 60 -12.67 10.25 8.98
CA LEU A 60 -11.43 10.82 9.52
C LEU A 60 -10.22 10.41 8.68
N PHE A 61 -10.20 9.18 8.22
CA PHE A 61 -9.15 8.71 7.30
C PHE A 61 -9.20 9.47 5.99
N GLU A 62 -10.38 9.69 5.42
CA GLU A 62 -10.53 10.45 4.19
C GLU A 62 -10.08 11.91 4.37
N ALA A 63 -10.41 12.52 5.50
CA ALA A 63 -9.96 13.89 5.80
C ALA A 63 -8.42 13.96 5.88
N TRP A 64 -7.80 13.00 6.52
CA TRP A 64 -6.33 12.87 6.56
C TRP A 64 -5.76 12.72 5.15
N TYR A 65 -6.37 11.88 4.35
CA TYR A 65 -5.94 11.62 2.98
C TYR A 65 -5.98 12.87 2.10
N PHE A 66 -7.02 13.68 2.22
CA PHE A 66 -7.13 14.89 1.41
C PHE A 66 -6.35 16.07 1.97
N ASN A 67 -6.26 16.20 3.28
CA ASN A 67 -5.71 17.39 3.92
C ASN A 67 -4.24 17.24 4.31
N ASP A 68 -3.84 16.09 4.85
CA ASP A 68 -2.50 15.90 5.40
C ASP A 68 -1.53 15.40 4.33
N ILE A 69 -1.86 14.35 3.60
CA ILE A 69 -0.98 13.82 2.55
C ILE A 69 -1.35 14.31 1.15
N ARG A 70 -2.48 15.00 1.01
CA ARG A 70 -2.92 15.57 -0.27
C ARG A 70 -2.90 14.56 -1.41
N ARG A 71 -3.23 13.33 -1.12
CA ARG A 71 -3.38 12.18 -2.03
C ARG A 71 -2.08 11.55 -2.52
N ILE A 72 -0.99 12.29 -2.56
CA ILE A 72 0.25 11.81 -3.19
C ILE A 72 1.49 11.86 -2.30
N ASP A 73 1.43 12.50 -1.14
CA ASP A 73 2.60 12.69 -0.29
C ASP A 73 2.97 11.38 0.43
N TRP A 74 4.24 11.29 0.79
CA TRP A 74 4.74 10.19 1.60
C TRP A 74 4.28 10.34 3.04
N PHE A 75 4.08 9.21 3.70
CA PHE A 75 3.76 9.16 5.12
C PHE A 75 4.45 7.97 5.77
N THR A 76 4.49 7.94 7.11
CA THR A 76 5.09 6.85 7.86
C THR A 76 4.02 5.91 8.37
N MET A 77 4.31 4.63 8.38
CA MET A 77 3.48 3.62 9.02
C MET A 77 4.36 2.48 9.54
N VAL A 78 3.77 1.62 10.38
CA VAL A 78 4.45 0.40 10.81
C VAL A 78 4.23 -0.67 9.74
N HIS A 79 5.33 -1.25 9.25
CA HIS A 79 5.25 -2.30 8.24
C HIS A 79 4.57 -3.54 8.84
N PRO A 80 3.51 -4.08 8.20
CA PRO A 80 2.75 -5.17 8.80
C PRO A 80 3.54 -6.47 8.98
N TYR A 81 4.58 -6.70 8.17
CA TYR A 81 5.39 -7.90 8.29
C TYR A 81 6.56 -7.74 9.26
N THR A 82 7.21 -6.60 9.25
CA THR A 82 8.45 -6.42 10.03
C THR A 82 8.25 -5.71 11.36
N GLY A 83 7.14 -4.99 11.51
CA GLY A 83 6.88 -4.19 12.72
C GLY A 83 7.72 -2.93 12.84
N SER A 84 8.52 -2.61 11.82
CA SER A 84 9.39 -1.43 11.82
C SER A 84 8.74 -0.26 11.10
N PRO A 85 9.03 1.00 11.50
CA PRO A 85 8.53 2.16 10.77
C PRO A 85 9.07 2.18 9.34
N VAL A 86 8.21 2.53 8.39
CA VAL A 86 8.57 2.63 6.98
C VAL A 86 7.87 3.85 6.38
N THR A 87 8.53 4.51 5.45
CA THR A 87 7.97 5.64 4.72
C THR A 87 7.36 5.12 3.42
N VAL A 88 6.07 5.34 3.25
CA VAL A 88 5.29 4.80 2.14
C VAL A 88 4.42 5.87 1.51
N ARG A 89 3.88 5.58 0.34
CA ARG A 89 2.81 6.37 -0.28
C ARG A 89 1.82 5.41 -0.94
N PHE A 90 0.61 5.87 -1.17
CA PHE A 90 -0.38 5.07 -1.90
C PHE A 90 0.00 5.00 -3.37
N GLU A 91 -0.05 3.82 -3.95
CA GLU A 91 0.25 3.61 -5.36
C GLU A 91 -0.75 4.39 -6.23
N GLY A 92 -0.22 5.34 -7.02
CA GLY A 92 -1.05 6.18 -7.88
C GLY A 92 -2.04 7.07 -7.13
N GLY A 93 -1.87 7.24 -5.81
CA GLY A 93 -2.82 7.98 -4.99
C GLY A 93 -4.14 7.26 -4.76
N ALA A 94 -4.22 5.97 -5.08
CA ALA A 94 -5.46 5.21 -4.97
C ALA A 94 -5.64 4.65 -3.57
N ILE A 95 -6.85 4.76 -3.03
CA ILE A 95 -7.21 4.19 -1.72
C ILE A 95 -8.36 3.18 -1.83
N GLY A 96 -8.68 2.74 -3.07
CA GLY A 96 -9.74 1.77 -3.29
C GLY A 96 -11.12 2.28 -2.90
N ASP A 97 -12.06 1.38 -2.81
CA ASP A 97 -13.44 1.70 -2.47
C ASP A 97 -13.68 1.41 -0.99
N LEU A 98 -14.49 2.25 -0.36
CA LEU A 98 -14.96 2.01 1.01
C LEU A 98 -16.16 1.06 0.95
N VAL A 99 -16.01 -0.11 1.55
CA VAL A 99 -17.06 -1.13 1.56
C VAL A 99 -17.36 -1.55 3.00
N PRO A 100 -18.63 -1.93 3.32
CA PRO A 100 -18.93 -2.54 4.61
C PRO A 100 -18.20 -3.89 4.73
N ASP A 101 -17.57 -4.11 5.87
CA ASP A 101 -16.85 -5.37 6.12
C ASP A 101 -17.80 -6.53 6.39
N ASP A 102 -18.91 -6.24 7.08
CA ASP A 102 -19.92 -7.22 7.43
C ASP A 102 -21.31 -6.63 7.18
N LYS A 103 -22.22 -7.50 6.78
CA LYS A 103 -23.59 -7.14 6.46
C LYS A 103 -24.35 -6.54 7.65
N PHE A 104 -24.01 -6.95 8.87
CA PHE A 104 -24.70 -6.53 10.10
C PHE A 104 -23.80 -5.71 11.03
N SER A 105 -22.58 -5.39 10.59
CA SER A 105 -21.61 -4.64 11.38
C SER A 105 -21.57 -3.19 10.92
N SER A 106 -21.16 -2.29 11.81
CA SER A 106 -20.86 -0.92 11.47
C SER A 106 -19.43 -0.75 10.93
N ASP A 107 -18.72 -1.85 10.75
CA ASP A 107 -17.32 -1.87 10.32
C ASP A 107 -17.20 -1.64 8.81
N TYR A 108 -16.11 -0.96 8.42
CA TYR A 108 -15.85 -0.66 7.02
C TYR A 108 -14.42 -1.05 6.68
N ARG A 109 -14.16 -1.26 5.40
CA ARG A 109 -12.88 -1.71 4.89
C ARG A 109 -12.52 -1.01 3.59
N ARG A 110 -11.21 -0.76 3.40
CA ARG A 110 -10.63 -0.34 2.13
C ARG A 110 -9.46 -1.24 1.80
N ASP A 111 -9.38 -1.69 0.58
CA ASP A 111 -8.21 -2.42 0.08
C ASP A 111 -7.28 -1.42 -0.58
N VAL A 112 -6.05 -1.33 -0.09
CA VAL A 112 -5.07 -0.35 -0.56
C VAL A 112 -3.76 -1.03 -0.91
N VAL A 113 -2.98 -0.36 -1.75
CA VAL A 113 -1.61 -0.76 -2.05
C VAL A 113 -0.72 0.44 -1.75
N VAL A 114 0.26 0.25 -0.89
CA VAL A 114 1.29 1.25 -0.61
C VAL A 114 2.59 0.82 -1.25
N GLU A 115 3.40 1.79 -1.62
CA GLU A 115 4.71 1.54 -2.21
C GLU A 115 5.79 2.22 -1.41
N TYR A 116 6.97 1.59 -1.36
CA TYR A 116 8.13 2.12 -0.63
C TYR A 116 9.41 1.64 -1.30
N MET A 117 10.47 2.42 -1.10
CA MET A 117 11.79 2.05 -1.62
C MET A 117 12.41 0.99 -0.73
N ARG A 118 13.04 0.04 -1.36
CA ARG A 118 13.79 -1.00 -0.66
C ARG A 118 14.87 -0.41 0.25
#